data_306d7507caa32c6641d13f4f1977a4d6
#
_entry.id   306d7507caa32c6641d13f4f1977a4d6
#
_cell.length_a   1.000
_cell.length_b   1.000
_cell.length_c   1.000
_cell.angle_alpha   90.00
_cell.angle_beta   90.00
_cell.angle_gamma   90.00
#
_symmetry.space_group_name_H-M   'P 1'
#
loop_
_entity.id
_entity.type
_entity.pdbx_description
1 polymer ?
#
loop_
_entity_poly.entity_id
_entity_poly.type
_entity_poly.pdbx_seq_one_letter_code
_entity_poly.pdbx_strand_id
1 'polypeptide(L)'
;NWEELTQLAADPLVTIGAHTVNHVMLAKVPERSARSEMEMSRAVIEASLGMRPDHLSYPVGDKTSAGPREFRIAAELGFKTAVTTRPGVLFPSHSEHLVALPRISLNGEHQQLRYVRVLLSGAATAVWNGFQRIDAA
;
A
#
# COMPACT_ATOMS: atom_id res chain seq x y z
N ASN A 1 -16.91 3.55 -11.95
CA ASN A 1 -17.99 2.69 -11.41
C ASN A 1 -17.52 1.23 -11.38
N TRP A 2 -18.35 0.29 -10.92
CA TRP A 2 -18.01 -1.14 -10.82
C TRP A 2 -17.80 -1.81 -12.17
N GLU A 3 -18.53 -1.40 -13.21
CA GLU A 3 -18.37 -1.90 -14.58
C GLU A 3 -17.00 -1.55 -15.14
N GLU A 4 -16.55 -0.31 -14.98
CA GLU A 4 -15.21 0.13 -15.37
C GLU A 4 -14.12 -0.63 -14.61
N LEU A 5 -14.34 -0.86 -13.31
CA LEU A 5 -13.40 -1.62 -12.49
C LEU A 5 -13.33 -3.09 -12.92
N THR A 6 -14.48 -3.68 -13.31
CA THR A 6 -14.53 -5.03 -13.88
C THR A 6 -13.75 -5.13 -15.20
N GLN A 7 -13.87 -4.11 -16.06
CA GLN A 7 -13.11 -4.04 -17.31
C GLN A 7 -11.60 -3.95 -17.04
N LEU A 8 -11.19 -3.10 -16.07
CA LEU A 8 -9.79 -3.01 -15.66
C LEU A 8 -9.27 -4.33 -15.06
N ALA A 9 -10.07 -5.00 -14.23
CA ALA A 9 -9.69 -6.27 -13.61
C ALA A 9 -9.55 -7.43 -14.63
N ALA A 10 -10.14 -7.30 -15.80
CA ALA A 10 -10.00 -8.27 -16.89
C ALA A 10 -8.64 -8.16 -17.63
N ASP A 11 -7.92 -7.05 -17.48
CA ASP A 11 -6.60 -6.88 -18.10
C ASP A 11 -5.54 -7.63 -17.28
N PRO A 12 -4.75 -8.55 -17.87
CA PRO A 12 -3.74 -9.34 -17.16
C PRO A 12 -2.59 -8.49 -16.57
N LEU A 13 -2.45 -7.24 -16.98
CA LEU A 13 -1.46 -6.30 -16.44
C LEU A 13 -1.98 -5.51 -15.24
N VAL A 14 -3.27 -5.64 -14.89
CA VAL A 14 -3.90 -4.91 -13.80
C VAL A 14 -4.14 -5.83 -12.60
N THR A 15 -3.74 -5.37 -11.43
CA THR A 15 -4.04 -6.03 -10.15
C THR A 15 -4.84 -5.08 -9.27
N ILE A 16 -6.04 -5.49 -8.88
CA ILE A 16 -6.89 -4.71 -7.97
C ILE A 16 -6.49 -5.00 -6.53
N GLY A 17 -6.20 -3.94 -5.78
CA GLY A 17 -5.91 -3.99 -4.33
C GLY A 17 -6.99 -3.31 -3.50
N ALA A 18 -7.00 -3.58 -2.18
CA ALA A 18 -7.88 -2.93 -1.22
C ALA A 18 -7.29 -1.62 -0.69
N HIS A 19 -8.17 -0.70 -0.24
CA HIS A 19 -7.77 0.61 0.30
C HIS A 19 -8.70 1.11 1.41
N THR A 20 -9.21 0.20 2.24
CA THR A 20 -10.28 0.44 3.23
C THR A 20 -11.62 0.86 2.60
N VAL A 21 -12.67 0.95 3.41
CA VAL A 21 -14.01 1.35 2.93
C VAL A 21 -14.16 2.87 2.93
N ASN A 22 -13.77 3.51 4.03
CA ASN A 22 -14.02 4.93 4.27
C ASN A 22 -12.75 5.81 4.22
N HIS A 23 -11.63 5.27 3.75
CA HIS A 23 -10.34 5.98 3.66
C HIS A 23 -9.90 6.59 5.01
N VAL A 24 -10.15 5.90 6.12
CA VAL A 24 -9.77 6.38 7.45
C VAL A 24 -8.27 6.20 7.71
N MET A 25 -7.68 7.09 8.49
CA MET A 25 -6.34 6.89 9.05
C MET A 25 -6.42 5.78 10.10
N LEU A 26 -6.00 4.58 9.75
CA LEU A 26 -6.22 3.37 10.54
C LEU A 26 -5.65 3.45 11.97
N ALA A 27 -4.49 4.11 12.14
CA ALA A 27 -3.90 4.32 13.46
C ALA A 27 -4.70 5.28 14.36
N LYS A 28 -5.67 6.02 13.82
CA LYS A 28 -6.49 6.98 14.56
C LYS A 28 -7.85 6.42 15.01
N VAL A 29 -8.17 5.19 14.62
CA VAL A 29 -9.40 4.51 15.00
C VAL A 29 -9.11 3.31 15.90
N PRO A 30 -10.10 2.84 16.69
CA PRO A 30 -9.94 1.62 17.48
C PRO A 30 -9.55 0.42 16.62
N GLU A 31 -8.81 -0.53 17.19
CA GLU A 31 -8.30 -1.72 16.47
C GLU A 31 -9.42 -2.50 15.76
N ARG A 32 -10.57 -2.68 16.44
CA ARG A 32 -11.74 -3.34 15.85
C ARG A 32 -12.23 -2.62 14.58
N SER A 33 -12.25 -1.30 14.60
CA SER A 33 -12.66 -0.49 13.45
C SER A 33 -11.61 -0.58 12.32
N ALA A 34 -10.32 -0.51 12.65
CA ALA A 34 -9.24 -0.65 11.66
C ALA A 34 -9.31 -2.02 10.95
N ARG A 35 -9.54 -3.10 11.72
CA ARG A 35 -9.73 -4.45 11.17
C ARG A 35 -10.95 -4.52 10.25
N SER A 36 -12.10 -4.00 10.70
CA SER A 36 -13.33 -3.98 9.93
C SER A 36 -13.19 -3.20 8.62
N GLU A 37 -12.50 -2.06 8.61
CA GLU A 37 -12.21 -1.26 7.42
C GLU A 37 -11.43 -2.04 6.36
N MET A 38 -10.41 -2.78 6.76
CA MET A 38 -9.60 -3.61 5.85
C MET A 38 -10.40 -4.82 5.35
N GLU A 39 -11.07 -5.54 6.25
CA GLU A 39 -11.82 -6.76 5.93
C GLU A 39 -13.01 -6.47 5.03
N MET A 40 -13.81 -5.45 5.36
CA MET A 40 -14.98 -5.06 4.58
C MET A 40 -14.61 -4.55 3.18
N SER A 41 -13.53 -3.76 3.04
CA SER A 41 -13.08 -3.31 1.72
C SER A 41 -12.74 -4.50 0.81
N ARG A 42 -12.09 -5.51 1.39
CA ARG A 42 -11.74 -6.76 0.69
C ARG A 42 -12.99 -7.55 0.28
N ALA A 43 -13.95 -7.70 1.22
CA ALA A 43 -15.21 -8.41 0.98
C ALA A 43 -16.09 -7.73 -0.08
N VAL A 44 -16.15 -6.40 -0.09
CA VAL A 44 -16.91 -5.65 -1.10
C VAL A 44 -16.31 -5.82 -2.49
N ILE A 45 -14.99 -5.76 -2.61
CA ILE A 45 -14.32 -5.98 -3.90
C ILE A 45 -14.51 -7.43 -4.36
N GLU A 46 -14.37 -8.40 -3.46
CA GLU A 46 -14.60 -9.82 -3.76
C GLU A 46 -16.03 -10.08 -4.24
N ALA A 47 -17.03 -9.52 -3.56
CA ALA A 47 -18.42 -9.64 -3.95
C ALA A 47 -18.73 -8.99 -5.30
N SER A 48 -18.04 -7.88 -5.64
CA SER A 48 -18.30 -7.11 -6.86
C SER A 48 -17.56 -7.65 -8.09
N LEU A 49 -16.35 -8.17 -7.91
CA LEU A 49 -15.45 -8.60 -9.00
C LEU A 49 -15.28 -10.11 -9.08
N GLY A 50 -15.79 -10.89 -8.10
CA GLY A 50 -15.57 -12.34 -8.03
C GLY A 50 -14.12 -12.73 -7.71
N MET A 51 -13.27 -11.76 -7.32
CA MET A 51 -11.87 -11.98 -6.96
C MET A 51 -11.53 -11.32 -5.64
N ARG A 52 -10.85 -12.06 -4.75
CA ARG A 52 -10.41 -11.55 -3.46
C ARG A 52 -9.08 -10.80 -3.59
N PRO A 53 -8.99 -9.51 -3.26
CA PRO A 53 -7.74 -8.77 -3.32
C PRO A 53 -6.70 -9.32 -2.34
N ASP A 54 -5.49 -9.54 -2.82
CA ASP A 54 -4.35 -9.99 -2.02
C ASP A 54 -3.47 -8.82 -1.51
N HIS A 55 -3.72 -7.62 -2.00
CA HIS A 55 -2.88 -6.46 -1.78
C HIS A 55 -3.66 -5.33 -1.13
N LEU A 56 -2.99 -4.57 -0.25
CA LEU A 56 -3.55 -3.43 0.46
C LEU A 56 -2.66 -2.19 0.28
N SER A 57 -3.26 -1.02 0.15
CA SER A 57 -2.58 0.26 0.37
C SER A 57 -3.20 0.93 1.60
N TYR A 58 -2.37 1.34 2.56
CA TYR A 58 -2.86 2.04 3.74
C TYR A 58 -3.29 3.46 3.38
N PRO A 59 -4.52 3.92 3.76
CA PRO A 59 -4.92 5.32 3.57
C PRO A 59 -3.96 6.27 4.27
N VAL A 60 -3.57 7.34 3.57
CA VAL A 60 -2.49 8.25 3.95
C VAL A 60 -1.13 7.53 4.03
N GLY A 61 -1.02 6.46 4.80
CA GLY A 61 0.11 5.52 4.81
C GLY A 61 1.41 6.03 5.42
N ASP A 62 1.41 7.20 6.06
CA ASP A 62 2.56 7.73 6.79
C ASP A 62 2.72 7.10 8.19
N LYS A 63 3.74 7.54 8.96
CA LYS A 63 4.01 7.03 10.31
C LYS A 63 2.89 7.32 11.32
N THR A 64 2.01 8.27 11.04
CA THR A 64 0.91 8.66 11.93
C THR A 64 -0.41 7.98 11.62
N SER A 65 -0.50 7.35 10.45
CA SER A 65 -1.75 6.76 9.92
C SER A 65 -1.75 5.24 9.85
N ALA A 66 -0.56 4.62 9.79
CA ALA A 66 -0.41 3.16 9.85
C ALA A 66 0.93 2.81 10.52
N GLY A 67 0.94 1.78 11.36
CA GLY A 67 2.11 1.32 12.12
C GLY A 67 2.06 -0.18 12.42
N PRO A 68 2.87 -0.68 13.36
CA PRO A 68 2.97 -2.12 13.66
C PRO A 68 1.63 -2.80 13.94
N ARG A 69 0.67 -2.09 14.59
CA ARG A 69 -0.66 -2.61 14.84
C ARG A 69 -1.40 -2.92 13.52
N GLU A 70 -1.38 -1.97 12.58
CA GLU A 70 -2.06 -2.11 11.29
C GLU A 70 -1.38 -3.16 10.41
N PHE A 71 -0.06 -3.25 10.47
CA PHE A 71 0.70 -4.27 9.75
C PHE A 71 0.37 -5.67 10.25
N ARG A 72 0.29 -5.86 11.57
CA ARG A 72 -0.16 -7.12 12.18
C ARG A 72 -1.58 -7.48 11.74
N ILE A 73 -2.52 -6.52 11.77
CA ILE A 73 -3.90 -6.74 11.31
C ILE A 73 -3.93 -7.18 9.85
N ALA A 74 -3.19 -6.51 8.97
CA ALA A 74 -3.13 -6.84 7.55
C ALA A 74 -2.58 -8.27 7.32
N ALA A 75 -1.54 -8.67 8.08
CA ALA A 75 -1.00 -10.02 8.04
C ALA A 75 -2.01 -11.07 8.53
N GLU A 76 -2.67 -10.83 9.67
CA GLU A 76 -3.71 -11.70 10.23
C GLU A 76 -4.91 -11.88 9.29
N LEU A 77 -5.28 -10.84 8.56
CA LEU A 77 -6.31 -10.89 7.52
C LEU A 77 -5.85 -11.61 6.25
N GLY A 78 -4.56 -11.95 6.14
CA GLY A 78 -4.00 -12.70 5.03
C GLY A 78 -3.78 -11.86 3.77
N PHE A 79 -3.48 -10.57 3.90
CA PHE A 79 -2.93 -9.80 2.79
C PHE A 79 -1.52 -10.28 2.47
N LYS A 80 -1.23 -10.52 1.19
CA LYS A 80 0.11 -10.92 0.73
C LYS A 80 1.10 -9.78 0.79
N THR A 81 0.66 -8.58 0.41
CA THR A 81 1.48 -7.36 0.55
C THR A 81 0.62 -6.19 0.97
N ALA A 82 1.24 -5.23 1.68
CA ALA A 82 0.63 -3.93 1.90
C ALA A 82 1.68 -2.81 1.83
N VAL A 83 1.29 -1.69 1.22
CA VAL A 83 2.18 -0.57 0.96
C VAL A 83 1.81 0.65 1.80
N THR A 84 2.84 1.30 2.32
CA THR A 84 2.77 2.60 2.99
C THR A 84 3.07 3.73 2.00
N THR A 85 3.03 4.98 2.44
CA THR A 85 3.55 6.12 1.66
C THR A 85 4.95 6.55 2.10
N ARG A 86 5.59 5.78 2.98
CA ARG A 86 6.96 6.07 3.44
C ARG A 86 7.91 5.97 2.25
N PRO A 87 8.64 7.05 1.91
CA PRO A 87 9.48 7.06 0.71
C PRO A 87 10.68 6.14 0.89
N GLY A 88 10.82 5.16 0.02
CA GLY A 88 11.91 4.19 0.08
C GLY A 88 11.92 3.21 -1.07
N VAL A 89 13.04 2.51 -1.22
CA VAL A 89 13.21 1.37 -2.12
C VAL A 89 13.18 0.07 -1.33
N LEU A 90 12.97 -1.03 -2.03
CA LEU A 90 12.96 -2.36 -1.40
C LEU A 90 14.38 -2.88 -1.19
N PHE A 91 14.57 -3.55 -0.06
CA PHE A 91 15.79 -4.27 0.30
C PHE A 91 15.43 -5.74 0.61
N PRO A 92 16.38 -6.67 0.61
CA PRO A 92 16.11 -8.07 0.94
C PRO A 92 15.40 -8.28 2.29
N SER A 93 15.68 -7.44 3.31
CA SER A 93 15.01 -7.50 4.61
C SER A 93 13.48 -7.29 4.55
N HIS A 94 12.98 -6.58 3.53
CA HIS A 94 11.53 -6.40 3.37
C HIS A 94 10.78 -7.69 3.03
N SER A 95 11.48 -8.77 2.63
CA SER A 95 10.85 -10.08 2.41
C SER A 95 10.18 -10.65 3.66
N GLU A 96 10.62 -10.22 4.84
CA GLU A 96 10.06 -10.64 6.13
C GLU A 96 8.86 -9.77 6.57
N HIS A 97 8.63 -8.64 5.87
CA HIS A 97 7.65 -7.62 6.25
C HIS A 97 6.81 -7.14 5.05
N LEU A 98 6.32 -8.08 4.24
CA LEU A 98 5.60 -7.77 3.00
C LEU A 98 4.35 -6.90 3.18
N VAL A 99 3.81 -6.81 4.39
CA VAL A 99 2.66 -5.95 4.73
C VAL A 99 3.07 -4.57 5.24
N ALA A 100 4.35 -4.19 5.12
CA ALA A 100 4.88 -2.91 5.60
C ALA A 100 5.86 -2.29 4.58
N LEU A 101 5.54 -2.35 3.29
CA LEU A 101 6.45 -1.95 2.22
C LEU A 101 6.50 -0.42 2.05
N PRO A 102 7.69 0.16 1.84
CA PRO A 102 7.84 1.54 1.43
C PRO A 102 7.41 1.73 -0.03
N ARG A 103 7.27 2.97 -0.47
CA ARG A 103 6.82 3.31 -1.82
C ARG A 103 7.58 4.50 -2.40
N ILE A 104 7.86 4.47 -3.70
CA ILE A 104 8.27 5.66 -4.46
C ILE A 104 7.01 6.27 -5.07
N SER A 105 6.75 7.55 -4.79
CA SER A 105 5.64 8.29 -5.37
C SER A 105 6.08 8.95 -6.68
N LEU A 106 5.40 8.60 -7.77
CA LEU A 106 5.52 9.28 -9.07
C LEU A 106 4.30 10.20 -9.21
N ASN A 107 4.49 11.49 -8.94
CA ASN A 107 3.43 12.49 -9.04
C ASN A 107 3.53 13.29 -10.35
N GLY A 108 2.53 14.16 -10.60
CA GLY A 108 2.43 14.95 -11.83
C GLY A 108 3.59 15.90 -12.08
N GLU A 109 4.35 16.29 -11.05
CA GLU A 109 5.49 17.22 -11.16
C GLU A 109 6.76 16.53 -11.66
N HIS A 110 6.87 15.20 -11.51
CA HIS A 110 8.10 14.43 -11.78
C HIS A 110 7.89 13.34 -12.84
N GLN A 111 7.06 13.58 -13.85
CA GLN A 111 6.74 12.59 -14.90
C GLN A 111 7.77 12.49 -16.03
N GLN A 112 8.73 13.42 -16.12
CA GLN A 112 9.78 13.32 -17.15
C GLN A 112 10.69 12.12 -16.86
N LEU A 113 11.06 11.38 -17.89
CA LEU A 113 11.84 10.14 -17.79
C LEU A 113 13.15 10.30 -16.97
N ARG A 114 13.79 11.47 -17.03
CA ARG A 114 14.98 11.78 -16.22
C ARG A 114 14.69 11.75 -14.72
N TYR A 115 13.53 12.27 -14.27
CA TYR A 115 13.14 12.24 -12.86
C TYR A 115 12.75 10.85 -12.43
N VAL A 116 11.99 10.12 -13.26
CA VAL A 116 11.62 8.73 -13.00
C VAL A 116 12.87 7.86 -12.81
N ARG A 117 13.89 7.99 -13.67
CA ARG A 117 15.15 7.26 -13.53
C ARG A 117 15.87 7.58 -12.22
N VAL A 118 15.91 8.86 -11.80
CA VAL A 118 16.53 9.27 -10.53
C VAL A 118 15.74 8.69 -9.33
N LEU A 119 14.41 8.74 -9.38
CA LEU A 119 13.56 8.18 -8.32
C LEU A 119 13.74 6.66 -8.21
N LEU A 120 13.69 5.95 -9.34
CA LEU A 120 13.84 4.48 -9.38
C LEU A 120 15.27 4.00 -9.04
N SER A 121 16.30 4.83 -9.21
CA SER A 121 17.65 4.50 -8.78
C SER A 121 17.83 4.42 -7.26
N GLY A 122 16.84 4.92 -6.50
CA GLY A 122 16.92 5.03 -5.04
C GLY A 122 17.76 6.20 -4.53
N ALA A 123 18.46 6.95 -5.41
CA ALA A 123 19.32 8.05 -5.00
C ALA A 123 18.52 9.16 -4.30
N ALA A 124 17.36 9.53 -4.85
CA ALA A 124 16.50 10.56 -4.26
C ALA A 124 16.01 10.16 -2.86
N THR A 125 15.58 8.91 -2.69
CA THR A 125 15.12 8.41 -1.38
C THR A 125 16.27 8.21 -0.40
N ALA A 126 17.46 7.84 -0.85
CA ALA A 126 18.65 7.77 0.00
C ALA A 126 19.01 9.13 0.60
N VAL A 127 19.05 10.18 -0.23
CA VAL A 127 19.30 11.56 0.25
C VAL A 127 18.16 12.02 1.17
N TRP A 128 16.91 11.82 0.78
CA TRP A 128 15.75 12.19 1.59
C TRP A 128 15.75 11.56 2.97
N ASN A 129 16.14 10.30 3.06
CA ASN A 129 16.17 9.54 4.31
C ASN A 129 17.50 9.67 5.08
N GLY A 130 18.39 10.60 4.70
CA GLY A 130 19.71 10.75 5.32
C GLY A 130 20.56 9.48 5.22
N PHE A 131 20.47 8.76 4.09
CA PHE A 131 21.14 7.48 3.83
C PHE A 131 20.73 6.33 4.75
N GLN A 132 19.65 6.51 5.52
CA GLN A 132 19.06 5.41 6.30
C GLN A 132 18.10 4.59 5.46
N ARG A 133 18.12 3.28 5.67
CA ARG A 133 17.12 2.39 5.09
C ARG A 133 15.79 2.60 5.81
N ILE A 134 14.71 2.74 5.04
CA ILE A 134 13.37 2.76 5.62
C ILE A 134 12.89 1.32 5.74
N ASP A 135 12.83 0.86 6.97
CA ASP A 135 12.04 -0.28 7.37
C ASP A 135 10.75 0.27 7.99
N ALA A 136 9.60 -0.11 7.44
CA ALA A 136 8.31 0.37 7.91
C ALA A 136 7.73 -0.47 9.04
N ALA A 137 8.26 -1.70 9.23
CA ALA A 137 7.83 -2.64 10.27
C ALA A 137 8.40 -2.29 11.65
#